data_a34fa67be08ca5a68d47e7c119db7f2a
#
_entry.id   a34fa67be08ca5a68d47e7c119db7f2a
#
_cell.length_a   1.000
_cell.length_b   1.000
_cell.length_c   1.000
_cell.angle_alpha   90.00
_cell.angle_beta   90.00
_cell.angle_gamma   90.00
#
_symmetry.space_group_name_H-M   'P 1'
#
loop_
_entity.id
_entity.type
_entity.pdbx_description
1 polymer ?
#
loop_
_entity_poly.entity_id
_entity_poly.type
_entity_poly.pdbx_seq_one_letter_code
_entity_poly.pdbx_strand_id
1 'polypeptide(L)'
;RSLTVSSFLKDAIIPKIFRKGETHLQRADRLAKPYLMRDIGGDALECVSDVAYANERGIDGIIHISPFTCMPEIMSQNIFPAMRENCEIPILPLIMDEQTGRAGYITRIEAFVDLMRRRKRKRQMNKTEKKETSVK
;
A
#
# COMPACT_ATOMS: atom_id res chain seq x y z
N ARG A 1 -30.33 -8.65 1.44
CA ARG A 1 -29.55 -8.45 0.19
C ARG A 1 -30.31 -7.49 -0.68
N SER A 2 -30.19 -6.21 -0.49
CA SER A 2 -30.64 -5.21 -1.45
C SER A 2 -29.48 -4.93 -2.40
N LEU A 3 -29.43 -5.63 -3.52
CA LEU A 3 -28.69 -5.19 -4.68
C LEU A 3 -29.41 -3.95 -5.20
N THR A 4 -28.98 -2.79 -4.79
CA THR A 4 -29.55 -1.53 -5.25
C THR A 4 -29.22 -1.39 -6.73
N VAL A 5 -30.23 -1.14 -7.56
CA VAL A 5 -30.13 -0.79 -8.99
C VAL A 5 -29.05 0.28 -9.24
N SER A 6 -28.77 1.11 -8.24
CA SER A 6 -27.72 2.12 -8.23
C SER A 6 -26.30 1.55 -8.34
N SER A 7 -25.98 0.40 -7.71
CA SER A 7 -24.65 -0.20 -7.83
C SER A 7 -24.45 -0.85 -9.20
N PHE A 8 -25.51 -1.47 -9.72
CA PHE A 8 -25.49 -2.07 -11.06
C PHE A 8 -25.36 -1.01 -12.17
N LEU A 9 -26.02 0.15 -12.04
CA LEU A 9 -25.87 1.26 -12.98
C LEU A 9 -24.47 1.89 -12.91
N LYS A 10 -23.90 2.05 -11.73
CA LYS A 10 -22.54 2.56 -11.57
C LYS A 10 -21.50 1.64 -12.20
N ASP A 11 -21.69 0.33 -12.07
CA ASP A 11 -20.73 -0.64 -12.60
C ASP A 11 -20.94 -0.94 -14.09
N ALA A 12 -22.16 -0.81 -14.63
CA ALA A 12 -22.48 -1.15 -16.02
C ALA A 12 -22.42 0.03 -17.01
N ILE A 13 -22.82 1.24 -16.61
CA ILE A 13 -22.99 2.37 -17.53
C ILE A 13 -21.88 3.42 -17.40
N ILE A 14 -21.52 3.80 -16.19
CA ILE A 14 -20.48 4.82 -15.95
C ILE A 14 -19.10 4.39 -16.46
N PRO A 15 -18.67 3.10 -16.36
CA PRO A 15 -17.35 2.68 -16.81
C PRO A 15 -17.08 2.86 -18.29
N LYS A 16 -18.10 2.73 -19.15
CA LYS A 16 -17.91 2.80 -20.61
C LYS A 16 -17.74 4.21 -21.16
N ILE A 17 -18.28 5.20 -20.48
CA ILE A 17 -18.30 6.59 -20.99
C ILE A 17 -17.19 7.44 -20.36
N PHE A 18 -16.79 7.16 -19.11
CA PHE A 18 -15.83 8.00 -18.36
C PHE A 18 -14.49 7.34 -18.03
N ARG A 19 -14.27 6.07 -18.33
CA ARG A 19 -13.05 5.35 -17.96
C ARG A 19 -12.06 5.22 -19.13
N LYS A 20 -11.26 6.24 -19.32
CA LYS A 20 -9.96 6.14 -20.02
C LYS A 20 -8.83 5.71 -19.05
N GLY A 21 -9.11 4.90 -18.02
CA GLY A 21 -8.12 4.51 -17.00
C GLY A 21 -8.22 3.04 -16.62
N GLU A 22 -7.11 2.47 -16.23
CA GLU A 22 -6.98 1.13 -15.66
C GLU A 22 -7.93 0.95 -14.46
N THR A 23 -8.69 -0.14 -14.41
CA THR A 23 -9.55 -0.44 -13.25
C THR A 23 -8.70 -0.81 -12.03
N HIS A 24 -9.30 -0.68 -10.81
CA HIS A 24 -8.62 -1.06 -9.57
C HIS A 24 -8.10 -2.51 -9.63
N LEU A 25 -8.91 -3.44 -10.10
CA LEU A 25 -8.54 -4.85 -10.25
C LEU A 25 -7.41 -5.07 -11.29
N GLN A 26 -7.47 -4.39 -12.43
CA GLN A 26 -6.40 -4.48 -13.44
C GLN A 26 -5.07 -3.94 -12.91
N ARG A 27 -5.13 -2.85 -12.15
CA ARG A 27 -3.95 -2.30 -11.48
C ARG A 27 -3.41 -3.27 -10.43
N ALA A 28 -4.30 -3.85 -9.61
CA ALA A 28 -3.92 -4.82 -8.60
C ALA A 28 -3.23 -6.04 -9.23
N ASP A 29 -3.82 -6.61 -10.27
CA ASP A 29 -3.22 -7.72 -11.03
C ASP A 29 -1.84 -7.35 -11.59
N ARG A 30 -1.69 -6.19 -12.20
CA ARG A 30 -0.43 -5.76 -12.80
C ARG A 30 0.67 -5.54 -11.77
N LEU A 31 0.36 -4.88 -10.67
CA LEU A 31 1.33 -4.48 -9.66
C LEU A 31 1.71 -5.64 -8.73
N ALA A 32 0.77 -6.51 -8.41
CA ALA A 32 1.04 -7.66 -7.54
C ALA A 32 1.65 -8.86 -8.28
N LYS A 33 1.47 -8.96 -9.59
CA LYS A 33 1.92 -10.10 -10.41
C LYS A 33 3.36 -10.56 -10.17
N PRO A 34 4.36 -9.69 -9.95
CA PRO A 34 5.73 -10.12 -9.65
C PRO A 34 5.88 -10.85 -8.32
N TYR A 35 4.93 -10.69 -7.40
CA TYR A 35 5.02 -11.15 -6.02
C TYR A 35 3.98 -12.19 -5.65
N LEU A 36 2.80 -12.15 -6.29
CA LEU A 36 1.63 -12.92 -5.89
C LEU A 36 0.79 -13.32 -7.09
N MET A 37 0.34 -14.56 -7.13
CA MET A 37 -0.61 -15.03 -8.15
C MET A 37 -2.04 -14.60 -7.78
N ARG A 38 -2.84 -14.25 -8.78
CA ARG A 38 -4.23 -13.82 -8.63
C ARG A 38 -5.12 -14.83 -7.91
N ASP A 39 -4.83 -16.12 -8.07
CA ASP A 39 -5.69 -17.22 -7.60
C ASP A 39 -5.62 -17.45 -6.08
N ILE A 40 -4.80 -16.68 -5.36
CA ILE A 40 -4.66 -16.83 -3.90
C ILE A 40 -5.95 -16.42 -3.17
N GLY A 41 -6.74 -15.50 -3.75
CA GLY A 41 -8.00 -15.06 -3.17
C GLY A 41 -7.83 -14.11 -1.96
N GLY A 42 -8.93 -13.52 -1.53
CA GLY A 42 -8.96 -12.56 -0.42
C GLY A 42 -8.25 -11.24 -0.75
N ASP A 43 -7.99 -10.43 0.28
CA ASP A 43 -7.47 -9.06 0.13
C ASP A 43 -5.94 -9.01 -0.06
N ALA A 44 -5.24 -10.16 -0.04
CA ALA A 44 -3.79 -10.21 -0.17
C ALA A 44 -3.27 -9.57 -1.46
N LEU A 45 -3.97 -9.79 -2.59
CA LEU A 45 -3.61 -9.20 -3.87
C LEU A 45 -3.70 -7.67 -3.82
N GLU A 46 -4.74 -7.13 -3.20
CA GLU A 46 -4.96 -5.70 -3.06
C GLU A 46 -3.90 -5.09 -2.14
N CYS A 47 -3.64 -5.70 -0.99
CA CYS A 47 -2.62 -5.24 -0.05
C CYS A 47 -1.22 -5.15 -0.69
N VAL A 48 -0.81 -6.18 -1.43
CA VAL A 48 0.48 -6.20 -2.13
C VAL A 48 0.52 -5.16 -3.25
N SER A 49 -0.57 -5.03 -4.03
CA SER A 49 -0.65 -4.03 -5.09
C SER A 49 -0.63 -2.61 -4.57
N ASP A 50 -1.26 -2.34 -3.44
CA ASP A 50 -1.31 -1.02 -2.84
C ASP A 50 0.07 -0.56 -2.33
N VAL A 51 0.90 -1.49 -1.85
CA VAL A 51 2.31 -1.19 -1.52
C VAL A 51 3.09 -0.77 -2.77
N ALA A 52 2.97 -1.52 -3.86
CA ALA A 52 3.62 -1.20 -5.12
C ALA A 52 3.12 0.14 -5.69
N TYR A 53 1.81 0.36 -5.67
CA TYR A 53 1.20 1.61 -6.11
C TYR A 53 1.64 2.83 -5.28
N ALA A 54 1.70 2.68 -3.97
CA ALA A 54 2.17 3.73 -3.08
C ALA A 54 3.64 4.10 -3.35
N ASN A 55 4.47 3.11 -3.68
CA ASN A 55 5.85 3.32 -4.08
C ASN A 55 5.95 4.09 -5.41
N GLU A 56 5.16 3.72 -6.43
CA GLU A 56 5.07 4.46 -7.72
C GLU A 56 4.65 5.92 -7.51
N ARG A 57 3.73 6.16 -6.58
CA ARG A 57 3.23 7.52 -6.26
C ARG A 57 4.16 8.33 -5.36
N GLY A 58 5.22 7.72 -4.86
CA GLY A 58 6.16 8.39 -3.95
C GLY A 58 5.58 8.69 -2.58
N ILE A 59 4.65 7.88 -2.10
CA ILE A 59 4.07 7.97 -0.76
C ILE A 59 5.19 7.69 0.27
N ASP A 60 5.19 8.40 1.37
CA ASP A 60 6.29 8.37 2.35
C ASP A 60 6.32 7.07 3.18
N GLY A 61 5.18 6.38 3.37
CA GLY A 61 5.08 5.11 4.10
C GLY A 61 3.66 4.57 4.16
N ILE A 62 3.51 3.32 4.57
CA ILE A 62 2.22 2.61 4.67
C ILE A 62 2.03 2.07 6.08
N ILE A 63 0.83 2.19 6.63
CA ILE A 63 0.39 1.46 7.80
C ILE A 63 -0.54 0.35 7.33
N HIS A 64 -0.11 -0.90 7.52
CA HIS A 64 -0.89 -2.09 7.19
C HIS A 64 -1.61 -2.56 8.45
N ILE A 65 -2.93 -2.45 8.46
CA ILE A 65 -3.76 -2.84 9.61
C ILE A 65 -4.43 -4.17 9.28
N SER A 66 -4.25 -5.14 10.15
CA SER A 66 -4.82 -6.48 9.97
C SER A 66 -5.44 -7.01 11.26
N PRO A 67 -6.56 -7.74 11.19
CA PRO A 67 -7.06 -8.49 12.34
C PRO A 67 -6.13 -9.65 12.67
N PHE A 68 -6.08 -10.02 13.94
CA PHE A 68 -5.31 -11.19 14.37
C PHE A 68 -5.81 -12.45 13.64
N THR A 69 -4.87 -13.29 13.19
CA THR A 69 -5.16 -14.55 12.43
C THR A 69 -5.82 -14.39 11.06
N CYS A 70 -5.89 -13.20 10.48
CA CYS A 70 -6.38 -13.04 9.11
C CYS A 70 -5.37 -13.62 8.10
N MET A 71 -5.72 -14.73 7.47
CA MET A 71 -4.81 -15.48 6.59
C MET A 71 -4.32 -14.64 5.39
N PRO A 72 -5.16 -13.94 4.61
CA PRO A 72 -4.70 -13.10 3.50
C PRO A 72 -3.70 -12.02 3.94
N GLU A 73 -3.91 -11.44 5.11
CA GLU A 73 -3.04 -10.40 5.66
C GLU A 73 -1.68 -10.95 6.13
N ILE A 74 -1.69 -12.16 6.72
CA ILE A 74 -0.46 -12.88 7.08
C ILE A 74 0.36 -13.18 5.82
N MET A 75 -0.29 -13.58 4.72
CA MET A 75 0.36 -13.81 3.44
C MET A 75 0.99 -12.52 2.90
N SER A 76 0.27 -11.41 2.92
CA SER A 76 0.77 -10.10 2.51
C SER A 76 2.00 -9.68 3.32
N GLN A 77 1.96 -9.85 4.64
CA GLN A 77 3.07 -9.53 5.52
C GLN A 77 4.33 -10.35 5.23
N ASN A 78 4.17 -11.61 4.81
CA ASN A 78 5.30 -12.46 4.39
C ASN A 78 5.90 -12.04 3.04
N ILE A 79 5.13 -11.39 2.18
CA ILE A 79 5.56 -10.90 0.87
C ILE A 79 6.27 -9.53 0.98
N PHE A 80 5.88 -8.67 1.90
CA PHE A 80 6.46 -7.33 2.05
C PHE A 80 7.99 -7.29 2.15
N PRO A 81 8.69 -8.21 2.83
CA PRO A 81 10.15 -8.23 2.82
C PRO A 81 10.75 -8.44 1.43
N ALA A 82 10.16 -9.32 0.61
CA ALA A 82 10.61 -9.55 -0.77
C ALA A 82 10.36 -8.32 -1.67
N MET A 83 9.33 -7.55 -1.40
CA MET A 83 9.06 -6.31 -2.14
C MET A 83 10.11 -5.21 -1.91
N ARG A 84 10.86 -5.25 -0.80
CA ARG A 84 11.86 -4.22 -0.46
C ARG A 84 12.98 -4.08 -1.47
N GLU A 85 13.24 -5.10 -2.29
CA GLU A 85 14.22 -5.01 -3.36
C GLU A 85 13.80 -4.01 -4.46
N ASN A 86 12.49 -3.88 -4.68
CA ASN A 86 11.92 -3.02 -5.73
C ASN A 86 11.12 -1.83 -5.17
N CYS A 87 10.70 -1.91 -3.91
CA CYS A 87 9.86 -0.92 -3.25
C CYS A 87 10.53 -0.42 -1.96
N GLU A 88 11.14 0.75 -2.00
CA GLU A 88 11.81 1.34 -0.84
C GLU A 88 10.84 1.96 0.20
N ILE A 89 9.55 1.70 0.11
CA ILE A 89 8.57 2.29 1.01
C ILE A 89 8.55 1.57 2.37
N PRO A 90 8.63 2.28 3.50
CA PRO A 90 8.51 1.67 4.83
C PRO A 90 7.06 1.25 5.07
N ILE A 91 6.90 0.06 5.63
CA ILE A 91 5.59 -0.52 5.99
C ILE A 91 5.60 -0.78 7.50
N LEU A 92 4.58 -0.29 8.20
CA LEU A 92 4.30 -0.59 9.60
C LEU A 92 3.13 -1.57 9.68
N PRO A 93 3.35 -2.85 9.98
CA PRO A 93 2.25 -3.77 10.26
C PRO A 93 1.70 -3.52 11.68
N LEU A 94 0.38 -3.34 11.77
CA LEU A 94 -0.36 -3.25 13.03
C LEU A 94 -1.39 -4.37 13.07
N ILE A 95 -1.15 -5.37 13.90
CA ILE A 95 -2.08 -6.46 14.15
C ILE A 95 -3.05 -6.00 15.22
N MET A 96 -4.35 -6.05 14.90
CA MET A 96 -5.42 -5.69 15.83
C MET A 96 -5.88 -6.94 16.56
N ASP A 97 -5.66 -6.99 17.86
CA ASP A 97 -6.14 -8.01 18.76
C ASP A 97 -6.79 -7.39 20.00
N GLU A 98 -7.46 -8.23 20.79
CA GLU A 98 -8.15 -7.81 22.01
C GLU A 98 -7.21 -7.41 23.15
N GLN A 99 -5.94 -7.81 23.05
CA GLN A 99 -4.96 -7.65 24.12
C GLN A 99 -4.01 -6.48 23.91
N THR A 100 -3.94 -5.98 22.68
CA THR A 100 -3.01 -4.88 22.35
C THR A 100 -3.54 -3.56 22.91
N GLY A 101 -2.91 -3.08 23.95
CA GLY A 101 -3.26 -1.80 24.58
C GLY A 101 -3.03 -0.60 23.66
N ARG A 102 -3.92 0.40 23.75
CA ARG A 102 -3.85 1.66 22.98
C ARG A 102 -2.47 2.32 23.01
N ALA A 103 -1.77 2.29 24.15
CA ALA A 103 -0.45 2.88 24.30
C ALA A 103 0.59 2.24 23.37
N GLY A 104 0.53 0.91 23.19
CA GLY A 104 1.42 0.19 22.28
C GLY A 104 1.26 0.62 20.81
N TYR A 105 0.02 0.83 20.35
CA TYR A 105 -0.24 1.33 19.00
C TYR A 105 0.28 2.76 18.83
N ILE A 106 0.01 3.66 19.77
CA ILE A 106 0.44 5.04 19.71
C ILE A 106 1.97 5.11 19.59
N THR A 107 2.71 4.43 20.46
CA THR A 107 4.17 4.43 20.44
C THR A 107 4.74 3.94 19.10
N ARG A 108 4.16 2.87 18.53
CA ARG A 108 4.59 2.34 17.23
C ARG A 108 4.31 3.31 16.08
N ILE A 109 3.14 3.95 16.08
CA ILE A 109 2.78 4.95 15.07
C ILE A 109 3.68 6.19 15.19
N GLU A 110 3.94 6.68 16.38
CA GLU A 110 4.83 7.83 16.61
C GLU A 110 6.25 7.55 16.10
N ALA A 111 6.81 6.38 16.43
CA ALA A 111 8.12 5.96 15.94
C ALA A 111 8.14 5.85 14.40
N PHE A 112 7.06 5.35 13.80
CA PHE A 112 6.94 5.25 12.36
C PHE A 112 6.85 6.63 11.69
N VAL A 113 6.09 7.55 12.25
CA VAL A 113 6.00 8.93 11.75
C VAL A 113 7.36 9.63 11.81
N ASP A 114 8.14 9.42 12.89
CA ASP A 114 9.49 9.98 12.98
C ASP A 114 10.42 9.39 11.92
N LEU A 115 10.36 8.07 11.68
CA LEU A 115 11.08 7.42 10.59
C LEU A 115 10.76 8.05 9.23
N MET A 116 9.48 8.26 8.93
CA MET A 116 9.05 8.88 7.66
C MET A 116 9.56 10.32 7.53
N ARG A 117 9.50 11.11 8.60
CA ARG A 117 10.03 12.49 8.62
C ARG A 117 11.53 12.54 8.32
N ARG A 118 12.31 11.61 8.90
CA ARG A 118 13.76 11.49 8.65
C ARG A 118 14.04 11.11 7.20
N ARG A 119 13.30 10.14 6.64
CA ARG A 119 13.44 9.74 5.23
C ARG A 119 13.11 10.88 4.27
N LYS A 120 12.05 11.63 4.54
CA LYS A 120 11.66 12.79 3.72
C LYS A 120 12.74 13.86 3.71
N ARG A 121 13.33 14.19 4.86
CA ARG A 121 14.45 15.13 4.95
C ARG A 121 15.65 14.65 4.12
N LYS A 122 16.04 13.38 4.27
CA LYS A 122 17.15 12.80 3.50
C LYS A 122 16.91 12.85 1.99
N ARG A 123 15.68 12.55 1.53
CA ARG A 123 15.32 12.67 0.11
C ARG A 123 15.41 14.10 -0.40
N GLN A 124 15.04 15.08 0.41
CA GLN A 124 15.14 16.50 0.06
C GLN A 124 16.60 16.95 -0.07
N MET A 125 17.46 16.59 0.89
CA MET A 125 18.89 16.91 0.86
C MET A 125 19.56 16.33 -0.39
N ASN A 126 19.34 15.06 -0.69
CA ASN A 126 19.91 14.42 -1.89
C ASN A 126 19.42 15.05 -3.21
N LYS A 127 18.20 15.61 -3.24
CA LYS A 127 17.68 16.33 -4.43
C LYS A 127 18.37 17.68 -4.60
N THR A 128 18.72 18.36 -3.52
CA THR A 128 19.44 19.64 -3.54
C THR A 128 20.87 19.45 -4.02
N GLU A 129 21.58 18.47 -3.48
CA GLU A 129 22.95 18.13 -3.91
C GLU A 129 23.03 17.74 -5.39
N LYS A 130 22.04 16.95 -5.89
CA LYS A 130 21.99 16.60 -7.31
C LYS A 130 21.74 17.79 -8.22
N LYS A 131 21.01 18.80 -7.78
CA LYS A 131 20.81 20.03 -8.54
C LYS A 131 22.06 20.88 -8.62
N GLU A 132 22.83 20.97 -7.54
CA GLU A 132 24.07 21.73 -7.48
C GLU A 132 25.18 21.11 -8.33
N THR A 133 25.26 19.76 -8.37
CA THR A 133 26.23 19.05 -9.23
C THR A 133 25.87 19.06 -10.71
N SER A 134 24.60 19.28 -11.09
CA SER A 134 24.15 19.36 -12.49
C SER A 134 24.29 20.76 -13.11
N VAL A 135 24.67 21.78 -12.33
CA VAL A 135 24.83 23.18 -12.77
C VAL A 135 26.32 23.55 -12.95
N LYS A 136 27.22 22.63 -12.63
CA LYS A 136 28.65 22.74 -12.90
C LYS A 136 29.04 21.97 -14.17
#